data_ca1b1f68b59c5f247f43f3b57491fe61
#
_entry.id   ca1b1f68b59c5f247f43f3b57491fe61
#
_cell.length_a   1.000
_cell.length_b   1.000
_cell.length_c   1.000
_cell.angle_alpha   90.00
_cell.angle_beta   90.00
_cell.angle_gamma   90.00
#
_symmetry.space_group_name_H-M   'P 1'
#
loop_
_entity.id
_entity.type
_entity.pdbx_description
1 polymer ?
#
loop_
_entity_poly.entity_id
_entity_poly.type
_entity_poly.pdbx_seq_one_letter_code
_entity_poly.pdbx_strand_id
1 'polypeptide(L)'
;MHSNRIILVLSVCLIAVFTSCEESSISNESIDQQGPASVDYVEVQNAKGDKKGTENTGGFEEGVYSEHLAELNEELAAKGLDNIQIVMAETITYSEDGGVEAGQTLFADDRTKTLPSQWQANDPIRSAVYGAPVGNDLTHTVYSPFAVANGSINSEPDIDASFETWNNLKKNSGLDIVKVPTPAGVFPSAILTLGGIDDPFVADISTIGFLPGAIFDAVLGAGASSSVLGVTFTFTWTAAPDVVALKEVWYNDDFTWSNDGSAGIDIETVALHENGHALGFGHFGKISVTNANGKLHVSPRAVMNAAYLGPVREPLGTDKASFNNVYGSWPKD
;
A
#
# COMPACT_ATOMS: atom_id res chain seq x y z
N MET A 1 -9.70 -20.81 -17.50
CA MET A 1 -9.66 -21.93 -16.54
C MET A 1 -8.76 -21.66 -15.32
N HIS A 2 -8.14 -20.47 -15.20
CA HIS A 2 -7.23 -20.11 -14.08
C HIS A 2 -7.92 -19.27 -13.00
N SER A 3 -8.99 -18.53 -13.33
CA SER A 3 -9.73 -17.65 -12.42
C SER A 3 -10.23 -18.34 -11.13
N ASN A 4 -10.74 -19.56 -11.24
CA ASN A 4 -11.27 -20.30 -10.06
C ASN A 4 -10.22 -20.71 -9.02
N ARG A 5 -8.91 -20.59 -9.32
CA ARG A 5 -7.86 -20.99 -8.36
C ARG A 5 -7.51 -19.89 -7.37
N ILE A 6 -7.57 -18.62 -7.79
CA ILE A 6 -7.27 -17.48 -6.91
C ILE A 6 -8.39 -17.29 -5.88
N ILE A 7 -9.66 -17.36 -6.30
CA ILE A 7 -10.82 -17.29 -5.39
C ILE A 7 -10.78 -18.42 -4.35
N LEU A 8 -10.35 -19.62 -4.75
CA LEU A 8 -10.28 -20.77 -3.85
C LEU A 8 -9.15 -20.60 -2.81
N VAL A 9 -8.04 -20.01 -3.20
CA VAL A 9 -6.89 -19.75 -2.28
C VAL A 9 -7.25 -18.67 -1.26
N LEU A 10 -7.86 -17.58 -1.68
CA LEU A 10 -8.32 -16.51 -0.80
C LEU A 10 -9.37 -17.01 0.22
N SER A 11 -10.35 -17.80 -0.23
CA SER A 11 -11.34 -18.40 0.67
C SER A 11 -10.76 -19.40 1.65
N VAL A 12 -9.76 -20.19 1.26
CA VAL A 12 -9.12 -21.20 2.13
C VAL A 12 -8.19 -20.53 3.14
N CYS A 13 -7.44 -19.49 2.78
CA CYS A 13 -6.58 -18.78 3.72
C CYS A 13 -7.40 -18.05 4.80
N LEU A 14 -8.53 -17.46 4.45
CA LEU A 14 -9.39 -16.76 5.42
C LEU A 14 -10.05 -17.71 6.43
N ILE A 15 -10.42 -18.94 6.01
CA ILE A 15 -11.01 -19.96 6.91
C ILE A 15 -9.95 -20.52 7.88
N ALA A 16 -8.68 -20.60 7.48
CA ALA A 16 -7.61 -21.11 8.36
C ALA A 16 -7.30 -20.19 9.55
N VAL A 17 -7.54 -18.89 9.43
CA VAL A 17 -7.32 -17.91 10.53
C VAL A 17 -8.28 -18.13 11.70
N PHE A 18 -9.49 -18.70 11.45
CA PHE A 18 -10.50 -18.90 12.49
C PHE A 18 -10.53 -20.30 13.14
N THR A 19 -9.75 -21.27 12.65
CA THR A 19 -9.83 -22.66 13.13
C THR A 19 -8.56 -23.22 13.80
N SER A 20 -7.50 -22.43 13.97
CA SER A 20 -6.26 -22.90 14.57
C SER A 20 -6.25 -22.77 16.10
N CYS A 21 -6.99 -23.65 16.77
CA CYS A 21 -6.76 -24.06 18.14
C CYS A 21 -6.89 -25.58 18.20
N GLU A 22 -5.92 -26.31 17.66
CA GLU A 22 -5.64 -27.70 18.06
C GLU A 22 -4.22 -28.06 17.60
N GLU A 23 -3.40 -28.46 18.59
CA GLU A 23 -2.06 -29.01 18.37
C GLU A 23 -2.13 -30.33 17.61
N SER A 24 -1.51 -30.42 16.44
CA SER A 24 -1.16 -31.69 15.84
C SER A 24 0.26 -31.65 15.29
N SER A 25 1.10 -32.48 15.89
CA SER A 25 2.46 -32.80 15.48
C SER A 25 2.50 -33.35 14.05
N ILE A 26 3.21 -32.68 13.14
CA ILE A 26 3.51 -33.18 11.81
C ILE A 26 5.00 -33.41 11.68
N SER A 27 5.34 -34.63 11.23
CA SER A 27 6.66 -35.14 10.99
C SER A 27 7.40 -34.40 9.88
N ASN A 28 8.71 -34.17 10.11
CA ASN A 28 9.66 -33.65 9.14
C ASN A 28 9.76 -34.53 7.89
N GLU A 29 9.25 -34.09 6.77
CA GLU A 29 9.75 -34.49 5.46
C GLU A 29 10.55 -33.30 4.88
N SER A 30 11.79 -33.58 4.50
CA SER A 30 12.76 -32.67 3.96
C SER A 30 12.27 -32.10 2.63
N ILE A 31 11.89 -30.83 2.61
CA ILE A 31 11.71 -30.05 1.38
C ILE A 31 13.08 -29.58 0.92
N ASP A 32 13.43 -29.99 -0.29
CA ASP A 32 14.64 -29.60 -1.00
C ASP A 32 14.73 -28.08 -1.08
N GLN A 33 15.72 -27.49 -0.41
CA GLN A 33 15.95 -26.04 -0.44
C GLN A 33 16.51 -25.65 -1.81
N GLN A 34 15.65 -25.24 -2.73
CA GLN A 34 16.07 -24.31 -3.76
C GLN A 34 16.24 -22.95 -3.07
N GLY A 35 17.49 -22.53 -2.95
CA GLY A 35 17.84 -21.22 -2.40
C GLY A 35 17.14 -20.09 -3.16
N PRO A 36 16.95 -18.92 -2.50
CA PRO A 36 16.29 -17.79 -3.11
C PRO A 36 16.98 -17.42 -4.42
N ALA A 37 16.18 -17.20 -5.46
CA ALA A 37 16.68 -16.68 -6.74
C ALA A 37 17.51 -15.42 -6.42
N SER A 38 18.76 -15.40 -6.92
CA SER A 38 19.66 -14.28 -6.73
C SER A 38 19.02 -13.02 -7.29
N VAL A 39 18.65 -12.10 -6.42
CA VAL A 39 18.24 -10.75 -6.83
C VAL A 39 19.51 -10.03 -7.27
N ASP A 40 19.59 -9.68 -8.54
CA ASP A 40 20.71 -8.90 -9.07
C ASP A 40 20.65 -7.50 -8.47
N TYR A 41 21.60 -7.17 -7.61
CA TYR A 41 21.79 -5.83 -7.08
C TYR A 41 22.03 -4.85 -8.21
N VAL A 42 21.23 -3.79 -8.27
CA VAL A 42 21.45 -2.69 -9.20
C VAL A 42 22.70 -1.93 -8.77
N GLU A 43 23.81 -2.19 -9.43
CA GLU A 43 25.04 -1.41 -9.32
C GLU A 43 24.79 -0.04 -9.97
N VAL A 44 24.47 0.98 -9.17
CA VAL A 44 24.43 2.35 -9.66
C VAL A 44 25.87 2.83 -9.84
N GLN A 45 26.42 2.64 -11.04
CA GLN A 45 27.68 3.24 -11.43
C GLN A 45 27.54 4.76 -11.45
N ASN A 46 28.46 5.46 -10.79
CA ASN A 46 28.62 6.90 -10.87
C ASN A 46 28.92 7.32 -12.31
N ALA A 47 27.90 7.56 -13.10
CA ALA A 47 28.04 8.16 -14.40
C ALA A 47 28.17 9.68 -14.23
N LYS A 48 29.40 10.17 -14.28
CA LYS A 48 29.68 11.55 -14.64
C LYS A 48 29.37 11.69 -16.13
N GLY A 49 28.21 12.24 -16.44
CA GLY A 49 27.85 12.76 -17.75
C GLY A 49 27.58 11.69 -18.82
N ASP A 50 26.31 11.27 -18.92
CA ASP A 50 25.70 11.14 -20.25
C ASP A 50 24.18 11.09 -20.10
N LYS A 51 23.51 11.96 -20.86
CA LYS A 51 22.06 12.04 -20.95
C LYS A 51 21.57 10.90 -21.85
N LYS A 52 21.36 9.73 -21.29
CA LYS A 52 20.43 8.72 -21.84
C LYS A 52 20.06 7.75 -20.72
N GLY A 53 18.85 7.91 -20.20
CA GLY A 53 18.28 6.99 -19.24
C GLY A 53 18.13 5.61 -19.89
N THR A 54 18.86 4.64 -19.39
CA THR A 54 18.50 3.24 -19.48
C THR A 54 17.70 2.94 -18.22
N GLU A 55 16.44 2.66 -18.41
CA GLU A 55 15.52 2.18 -17.40
C GLU A 55 16.04 0.83 -16.91
N ASN A 56 16.41 0.78 -15.63
CA ASN A 56 16.60 -0.46 -14.93
C ASN A 56 15.41 -0.59 -13.95
N THR A 57 14.32 -1.12 -14.46
CA THR A 57 13.21 -1.60 -13.68
C THR A 57 13.68 -2.87 -12.97
N GLY A 58 13.84 -2.81 -11.65
CA GLY A 58 14.19 -3.98 -10.86
C GLY A 58 13.17 -5.10 -11.08
N GLY A 59 13.64 -6.20 -11.54
CA GLY A 59 13.24 -7.58 -11.36
C GLY A 59 11.84 -8.07 -11.62
N PHE A 60 10.87 -7.26 -12.00
CA PHE A 60 9.56 -7.72 -12.39
C PHE A 60 9.31 -7.40 -13.87
N GLU A 61 9.01 -8.41 -14.66
CA GLU A 61 8.67 -8.21 -16.07
C GLU A 61 7.34 -7.49 -16.17
N GLU A 62 7.32 -6.31 -16.77
CA GLU A 62 6.14 -5.46 -17.00
C GLU A 62 4.93 -6.23 -17.54
N GLY A 63 5.15 -7.31 -18.30
CA GLY A 63 4.11 -8.19 -18.81
C GLY A 63 3.36 -9.01 -17.76
N VAL A 64 4.02 -9.47 -16.69
CA VAL A 64 3.42 -10.31 -15.65
C VAL A 64 2.44 -9.50 -14.79
N TYR A 65 2.77 -8.26 -14.50
CA TYR A 65 1.88 -7.38 -13.72
C TYR A 65 0.67 -6.90 -14.49
N SER A 66 0.82 -6.62 -15.79
CA SER A 66 -0.31 -6.21 -16.62
C SER A 66 -1.35 -7.33 -16.73
N GLU A 67 -0.92 -8.59 -16.80
CA GLU A 67 -1.82 -9.75 -16.79
C GLU A 67 -2.51 -9.90 -15.43
N HIS A 68 -1.77 -9.78 -14.33
CA HIS A 68 -2.32 -9.88 -12.98
C HIS A 68 -3.30 -8.75 -12.65
N LEU A 69 -2.98 -7.52 -13.05
CA LEU A 69 -3.89 -6.38 -12.94
C LEU A 69 -5.18 -6.61 -13.75
N ALA A 70 -5.06 -7.15 -14.95
CA ALA A 70 -6.23 -7.46 -15.77
C ALA A 70 -7.13 -8.50 -15.07
N GLU A 71 -6.54 -9.56 -14.47
CA GLU A 71 -7.28 -10.56 -13.70
C GLU A 71 -8.02 -9.93 -12.51
N LEU A 72 -7.35 -9.08 -11.73
CA LEU A 72 -7.97 -8.38 -10.61
C LEU A 72 -9.12 -7.47 -11.05
N ASN A 73 -8.97 -6.76 -12.18
CA ASN A 73 -10.04 -5.93 -12.74
C ASN A 73 -11.20 -6.75 -13.28
N GLU A 74 -10.96 -7.94 -13.86
CA GLU A 74 -12.02 -8.87 -14.22
C GLU A 74 -12.79 -9.37 -12.98
N GLU A 75 -12.10 -9.63 -11.87
CA GLU A 75 -12.74 -10.00 -10.60
C GLU A 75 -13.59 -8.87 -10.02
N LEU A 76 -13.13 -7.61 -10.09
CA LEU A 76 -13.92 -6.44 -9.69
C LEU A 76 -15.21 -6.35 -10.51
N ALA A 77 -15.12 -6.48 -11.84
CA ALA A 77 -16.28 -6.45 -12.71
C ALA A 77 -17.25 -7.62 -12.42
N ALA A 78 -16.72 -8.81 -12.12
CA ALA A 78 -17.54 -9.98 -11.74
C ALA A 78 -18.28 -9.79 -10.41
N LYS A 79 -17.74 -8.94 -9.50
CA LYS A 79 -18.39 -8.51 -8.25
C LYS A 79 -19.42 -7.38 -8.46
N GLY A 80 -19.58 -6.87 -9.69
CA GLY A 80 -20.44 -5.72 -9.99
C GLY A 80 -19.80 -4.35 -9.71
N LEU A 81 -18.48 -4.31 -9.58
CA LEU A 81 -17.67 -3.09 -9.39
C LEU A 81 -17.02 -2.66 -10.72
N ASP A 82 -17.74 -2.73 -11.82
CA ASP A 82 -17.27 -2.39 -13.17
C ASP A 82 -17.12 -0.87 -13.41
N ASN A 83 -17.61 -0.06 -12.48
CA ASN A 83 -17.44 1.39 -12.47
C ASN A 83 -16.08 1.86 -11.95
N ILE A 84 -15.28 0.96 -11.35
CA ILE A 84 -13.92 1.23 -10.88
C ILE A 84 -12.92 0.23 -11.48
N GLN A 85 -11.66 0.62 -11.49
CA GLN A 85 -10.53 -0.22 -11.91
C GLN A 85 -9.31 0.04 -11.04
N ILE A 86 -8.54 -1.00 -10.71
CA ILE A 86 -7.22 -0.86 -10.11
C ILE A 86 -6.27 -0.38 -11.19
N VAL A 87 -5.54 0.70 -10.93
CA VAL A 87 -4.54 1.24 -11.85
C VAL A 87 -3.13 1.19 -11.26
N MET A 88 -3.00 0.92 -9.95
CA MET A 88 -1.74 1.03 -9.26
C MET A 88 -1.75 0.28 -7.94
N ALA A 89 -0.61 -0.29 -7.56
CA ALA A 89 -0.31 -0.72 -6.20
C ALA A 89 1.09 -0.20 -5.82
N GLU A 90 1.16 0.67 -4.84
CA GLU A 90 2.40 1.21 -4.28
C GLU A 90 2.79 0.41 -3.04
N THR A 91 4.09 0.14 -2.85
CA THR A 91 4.56 -0.70 -1.74
C THR A 91 5.75 -0.11 -1.04
N ILE A 92 5.83 -0.29 0.28
CA ILE A 92 7.08 -0.11 1.03
C ILE A 92 7.70 -1.48 1.34
N THR A 93 9.00 -1.61 1.13
CA THR A 93 9.70 -2.89 1.28
C THR A 93 10.77 -2.86 2.36
N TYR A 94 11.06 -4.06 2.91
CA TYR A 94 12.10 -4.32 3.88
C TYR A 94 12.65 -5.74 3.71
N SER A 95 13.92 -5.93 3.96
CA SER A 95 14.56 -7.25 4.01
C SER A 95 15.08 -7.55 5.42
N GLU A 96 14.71 -8.70 6.00
CA GLU A 96 15.08 -9.12 7.35
C GLU A 96 16.58 -9.33 7.56
N ASP A 97 17.35 -9.64 6.52
CA ASP A 97 18.80 -9.83 6.57
C ASP A 97 19.57 -8.52 6.49
N GLY A 98 18.89 -7.37 6.54
CA GLY A 98 19.45 -6.03 6.50
C GLY A 98 19.72 -5.52 5.09
N GLY A 99 19.37 -6.28 4.06
CA GLY A 99 19.24 -5.80 2.70
C GLY A 99 17.90 -5.07 2.58
N VAL A 100 17.91 -3.86 2.07
CA VAL A 100 16.67 -3.13 1.78
C VAL A 100 16.43 -3.21 0.28
N GLU A 101 15.29 -3.76 -0.09
CA GLU A 101 14.84 -3.74 -1.47
C GLU A 101 14.11 -2.44 -1.75
N ALA A 102 14.33 -1.87 -2.93
CA ALA A 102 13.58 -0.69 -3.33
C ALA A 102 12.10 -1.05 -3.44
N GLY A 103 11.23 -0.23 -2.86
CA GLY A 103 9.79 -0.36 -3.04
C GLY A 103 9.45 -0.37 -4.52
N GLN A 104 8.45 -1.13 -4.87
CA GLN A 104 8.03 -1.29 -6.25
C GLN A 104 6.74 -0.54 -6.48
N THR A 105 6.73 0.25 -7.55
CA THR A 105 5.47 0.71 -8.11
C THR A 105 4.99 -0.33 -9.10
N LEU A 106 3.87 -0.94 -8.77
CA LEU A 106 3.17 -1.80 -9.69
C LEU A 106 2.26 -0.92 -10.56
N PHE A 107 2.43 -0.96 -11.87
CA PHE A 107 1.55 -0.30 -12.85
C PHE A 107 1.66 1.22 -13.00
N ALA A 108 2.68 1.89 -12.46
CA ALA A 108 2.88 3.32 -12.67
C ALA A 108 4.36 3.71 -12.85
N ASP A 109 4.59 4.87 -13.48
CA ASP A 109 5.92 5.51 -13.49
C ASP A 109 6.10 6.29 -12.19
N ASP A 110 6.81 5.71 -11.23
CA ASP A 110 7.00 6.17 -9.85
C ASP A 110 8.03 7.29 -9.67
N ARG A 111 8.52 7.88 -10.74
CA ARG A 111 9.58 8.91 -10.67
C ARG A 111 9.08 10.29 -10.31
N THR A 112 7.78 10.46 -10.19
CA THR A 112 7.16 11.73 -9.84
C THR A 112 6.78 11.74 -8.36
N LYS A 113 6.91 12.90 -7.72
CA LYS A 113 6.49 13.10 -6.32
C LYS A 113 4.99 12.93 -6.10
N THR A 114 4.23 12.84 -7.18
CA THR A 114 2.78 12.71 -7.20
C THR A 114 2.41 11.55 -8.11
N LEU A 115 1.44 10.79 -7.71
CA LEU A 115 0.89 9.72 -8.54
C LEU A 115 0.15 10.31 -9.75
N PRO A 116 0.03 9.58 -10.87
CA PRO A 116 -0.65 10.07 -12.06
C PRO A 116 -2.15 10.31 -11.81
N SER A 117 -2.80 9.45 -11.03
CA SER A 117 -4.22 9.60 -10.66
C SER A 117 -4.34 10.35 -9.33
N GLN A 118 -5.22 11.34 -9.29
CA GLN A 118 -5.37 12.23 -8.14
C GLN A 118 -6.82 12.31 -7.66
N TRP A 119 -6.99 12.65 -6.38
CA TRP A 119 -8.29 13.00 -5.83
C TRP A 119 -8.82 14.29 -6.47
N GLN A 120 -10.12 14.37 -6.63
CA GLN A 120 -10.81 15.57 -7.10
C GLN A 120 -11.73 16.11 -5.99
N ALA A 121 -11.55 17.39 -5.66
CA ALA A 121 -12.47 18.08 -4.77
C ALA A 121 -13.85 18.20 -5.42
N ASN A 122 -14.91 18.03 -4.64
CA ASN A 122 -16.29 18.07 -5.12
C ASN A 122 -16.58 17.10 -6.29
N ASP A 123 -15.91 15.93 -6.29
CA ASP A 123 -16.07 14.94 -7.35
C ASP A 123 -17.54 14.52 -7.50
N PRO A 124 -18.15 14.76 -8.70
CA PRO A 124 -19.55 14.42 -8.94
C PRO A 124 -19.82 12.92 -9.01
N ILE A 125 -18.82 12.10 -9.42
CA ILE A 125 -18.99 10.65 -9.50
C ILE A 125 -18.99 10.07 -8.08
N ARG A 126 -18.01 10.48 -7.26
CA ARG A 126 -17.92 10.11 -5.85
C ARG A 126 -19.18 10.55 -5.09
N SER A 127 -19.63 11.79 -5.30
CA SER A 127 -20.89 12.29 -4.71
C SER A 127 -22.11 11.46 -5.10
N ALA A 128 -22.17 10.98 -6.34
CA ALA A 128 -23.28 10.13 -6.80
C ALA A 128 -23.23 8.75 -6.14
N VAL A 129 -22.04 8.15 -5.95
CA VAL A 129 -21.85 6.85 -5.29
C VAL A 129 -22.20 6.94 -3.81
N TYR A 130 -21.75 7.96 -3.11
CA TYR A 130 -22.10 8.17 -1.68
C TYR A 130 -23.55 8.67 -1.46
N GLY A 131 -24.24 9.05 -2.53
CA GLY A 131 -25.61 9.60 -2.44
C GLY A 131 -25.70 10.97 -1.75
N ALA A 132 -24.57 11.65 -1.58
CA ALA A 132 -24.45 12.97 -0.95
C ALA A 132 -23.23 13.73 -1.51
N PRO A 133 -23.23 15.08 -1.50
CA PRO A 133 -22.04 15.84 -1.84
C PRO A 133 -20.85 15.47 -0.95
N VAL A 134 -19.71 15.12 -1.54
CA VAL A 134 -18.50 14.76 -0.80
C VAL A 134 -17.67 15.97 -0.38
N GLY A 135 -17.91 17.14 -0.96
CA GLY A 135 -17.18 18.36 -0.61
C GLY A 135 -15.69 18.29 -0.94
N ASN A 136 -14.90 18.94 -0.09
CA ASN A 136 -13.45 19.03 -0.23
C ASN A 136 -12.70 18.04 0.69
N ASP A 137 -13.41 17.36 1.60
CA ASP A 137 -12.81 16.44 2.54
C ASP A 137 -12.46 15.08 1.89
N LEU A 138 -11.45 14.44 2.44
CA LEU A 138 -11.19 13.02 2.21
C LEU A 138 -11.51 12.25 3.49
N THR A 139 -12.31 11.21 3.34
CA THR A 139 -12.66 10.34 4.47
C THR A 139 -11.74 9.14 4.53
N HIS A 140 -11.44 8.66 5.74
CA HIS A 140 -10.77 7.37 5.94
C HIS A 140 -11.49 6.52 6.97
N THR A 141 -11.36 5.20 6.82
CA THR A 141 -11.80 4.22 7.81
C THR A 141 -10.71 3.21 8.09
N VAL A 142 -10.71 2.66 9.32
CA VAL A 142 -9.84 1.54 9.70
C VAL A 142 -10.74 0.37 10.03
N TYR A 143 -10.47 -0.78 9.42
CA TYR A 143 -11.23 -1.99 9.70
C TYR A 143 -10.72 -2.63 11.00
N SER A 144 -11.27 -2.20 12.13
CA SER A 144 -10.80 -2.56 13.48
C SER A 144 -10.61 -4.07 13.72
N PRO A 145 -11.39 -5.01 13.13
CA PRO A 145 -11.12 -6.44 13.29
C PRO A 145 -9.74 -6.90 12.81
N PHE A 146 -9.13 -6.19 11.85
CA PHE A 146 -7.79 -6.49 11.33
C PHE A 146 -6.74 -5.44 11.73
N ALA A 147 -7.11 -4.45 12.53
CA ALA A 147 -6.17 -3.45 13.05
C ALA A 147 -5.36 -3.99 14.24
N VAL A 148 -4.92 -5.25 14.18
CA VAL A 148 -4.17 -5.92 15.25
C VAL A 148 -2.95 -6.59 14.64
N ALA A 149 -1.77 -5.97 14.84
CA ALA A 149 -0.51 -6.53 14.39
C ALA A 149 -0.01 -7.64 15.33
N ASN A 150 0.56 -8.69 14.76
CA ASN A 150 1.12 -9.84 15.48
C ASN A 150 0.14 -10.42 16.54
N GLY A 151 -1.16 -10.38 16.26
CA GLY A 151 -2.23 -10.91 17.10
C GLY A 151 -2.43 -10.21 18.45
N SER A 152 -1.72 -9.12 18.75
CA SER A 152 -1.78 -8.47 20.08
C SER A 152 -1.61 -6.95 20.09
N ILE A 153 -1.01 -6.34 19.07
CA ILE A 153 -0.74 -4.90 19.05
C ILE A 153 -1.93 -4.20 18.38
N ASN A 154 -2.71 -3.44 19.15
CA ASN A 154 -3.72 -2.56 18.56
C ASN A 154 -3.03 -1.43 17.79
N SER A 155 -3.12 -1.45 16.48
CA SER A 155 -2.47 -0.53 15.55
C SER A 155 -3.35 0.64 15.11
N GLU A 156 -4.64 0.61 15.43
CA GLU A 156 -5.57 1.67 15.01
C GLU A 156 -5.12 3.08 15.47
N PRO A 157 -4.61 3.27 16.72
CA PRO A 157 -4.10 4.57 17.14
C PRO A 157 -2.90 5.06 16.32
N ASP A 158 -1.98 4.17 15.90
CA ASP A 158 -0.80 4.52 15.10
C ASP A 158 -1.21 4.89 13.66
N ILE A 159 -2.19 4.17 13.10
CA ILE A 159 -2.78 4.47 11.79
C ILE A 159 -3.48 5.84 11.82
N ASP A 160 -4.30 6.09 12.85
CA ASP A 160 -4.97 7.38 13.02
C ASP A 160 -3.99 8.54 13.17
N ALA A 161 -2.93 8.34 13.98
CA ALA A 161 -1.88 9.34 14.18
C ALA A 161 -1.17 9.69 12.86
N SER A 162 -0.99 8.73 11.96
CA SER A 162 -0.38 8.96 10.65
C SER A 162 -1.26 9.84 9.74
N PHE A 163 -2.57 9.64 9.73
CA PHE A 163 -3.51 10.54 9.03
C PHE A 163 -3.54 11.94 9.65
N GLU A 164 -3.54 12.04 10.98
CA GLU A 164 -3.47 13.32 11.67
C GLU A 164 -2.17 14.08 11.33
N THR A 165 -1.05 13.35 11.24
CA THR A 165 0.26 13.92 10.85
C THR A 165 0.21 14.54 9.46
N TRP A 166 -0.40 13.91 8.47
CA TRP A 166 -0.63 14.50 7.16
C TRP A 166 -1.63 15.66 7.20
N ASN A 167 -2.72 15.51 7.93
CA ASN A 167 -3.76 16.55 8.06
C ASN A 167 -3.20 17.84 8.68
N ASN A 168 -2.22 17.73 9.57
CA ASN A 168 -1.55 18.88 10.19
C ASN A 168 -0.69 19.71 9.23
N LEU A 169 -0.43 19.22 8.01
CA LEU A 169 0.27 20.01 6.97
C LEU A 169 -0.62 21.01 6.22
N LYS A 170 -1.92 20.94 6.41
CA LYS A 170 -2.93 21.67 5.62
C LYS A 170 -2.87 23.20 5.66
N LYS A 171 -2.12 23.82 6.52
CA LYS A 171 -2.00 25.29 6.85
C LYS A 171 -2.82 26.27 6.01
N ASN A 172 -2.80 26.13 4.66
CA ASN A 172 -3.52 26.97 3.70
C ASN A 172 -4.41 26.19 2.73
N SER A 173 -4.41 24.87 2.84
CA SER A 173 -5.27 23.96 2.07
C SER A 173 -6.67 23.94 2.67
N GLY A 174 -7.68 23.71 1.82
CA GLY A 174 -9.04 23.40 2.26
C GLY A 174 -9.27 21.91 2.52
N LEU A 175 -8.24 21.07 2.37
CA LEU A 175 -8.36 19.64 2.65
C LEU A 175 -8.52 19.40 4.15
N ASP A 176 -9.52 18.59 4.51
CA ASP A 176 -9.61 17.89 5.79
C ASP A 176 -9.59 16.38 5.54
N ILE A 177 -8.88 15.64 6.41
CA ILE A 177 -8.86 14.17 6.40
C ILE A 177 -9.66 13.71 7.60
N VAL A 178 -10.82 13.11 7.35
CA VAL A 178 -11.83 12.86 8.38
C VAL A 178 -12.03 11.36 8.57
N LYS A 179 -11.88 10.88 9.80
CA LYS A 179 -12.18 9.49 10.12
C LYS A 179 -13.69 9.24 10.15
N VAL A 180 -14.13 8.17 9.49
CA VAL A 180 -15.49 7.66 9.54
C VAL A 180 -15.49 6.22 10.06
N PRO A 181 -16.50 5.81 10.85
CA PRO A 181 -16.55 4.43 11.35
C PRO A 181 -16.93 3.46 10.23
N THR A 182 -16.32 2.27 10.23
CA THR A 182 -16.85 1.16 9.43
C THR A 182 -18.18 0.69 10.01
N PRO A 183 -19.27 0.63 9.22
CA PRO A 183 -20.54 0.12 9.71
C PRO A 183 -20.44 -1.33 10.17
N ALA A 184 -21.20 -1.69 11.20
CA ALA A 184 -21.17 -3.04 11.74
C ALA A 184 -21.59 -4.08 10.68
N GLY A 185 -20.81 -5.13 10.51
CA GLY A 185 -21.06 -6.20 9.55
C GLY A 185 -20.70 -5.85 8.10
N VAL A 186 -20.11 -4.68 7.86
CA VAL A 186 -19.60 -4.25 6.55
C VAL A 186 -18.09 -4.48 6.48
N PHE A 187 -17.62 -5.02 5.37
CA PHE A 187 -16.21 -5.15 5.07
C PHE A 187 -15.82 -4.17 3.94
N PRO A 188 -14.94 -3.17 4.25
CA PRO A 188 -14.70 -2.05 3.35
C PRO A 188 -13.58 -2.35 2.33
N SER A 189 -13.68 -3.44 1.57
CA SER A 189 -12.70 -3.83 0.56
C SER A 189 -13.34 -4.11 -0.79
N ALA A 190 -12.72 -3.64 -1.87
CA ALA A 190 -13.05 -3.99 -3.23
C ALA A 190 -12.35 -5.30 -3.64
N ILE A 191 -11.11 -5.53 -3.19
CA ILE A 191 -10.30 -6.68 -3.60
C ILE A 191 -10.73 -7.93 -2.83
N LEU A 192 -10.78 -7.86 -1.51
CA LEU A 192 -11.11 -8.99 -0.65
C LEU A 192 -12.61 -9.13 -0.43
N THR A 193 -13.03 -10.33 -0.02
CA THR A 193 -14.40 -10.65 0.35
C THR A 193 -14.39 -11.51 1.60
N LEU A 194 -15.12 -11.10 2.65
CA LEU A 194 -15.25 -11.86 3.90
C LEU A 194 -16.58 -12.64 4.03
N GLY A 195 -17.42 -12.60 3.00
CA GLY A 195 -18.73 -13.28 3.01
C GLY A 195 -19.80 -12.59 3.86
N GLY A 196 -19.63 -11.31 4.14
CA GLY A 196 -20.62 -10.41 4.74
C GLY A 196 -21.25 -9.48 3.71
N ILE A 197 -21.48 -8.24 4.11
CA ILE A 197 -21.77 -7.13 3.21
C ILE A 197 -20.42 -6.49 2.87
N ASP A 198 -19.99 -6.67 1.62
CA ASP A 198 -18.78 -6.03 1.13
C ASP A 198 -19.19 -4.70 0.47
N ASP A 199 -18.70 -3.60 1.02
CA ASP A 199 -18.92 -2.25 0.50
C ASP A 199 -17.62 -1.47 0.52
N PRO A 200 -16.92 -1.32 -0.61
CA PRO A 200 -15.67 -0.60 -0.67
C PRO A 200 -15.84 0.93 -0.52
N PHE A 201 -17.07 1.43 -0.67
CA PHE A 201 -17.35 2.87 -0.59
C PHE A 201 -17.78 3.34 0.80
N VAL A 202 -17.32 2.69 1.86
CA VAL A 202 -17.50 3.17 3.25
C VAL A 202 -16.75 4.49 3.49
N ALA A 203 -15.57 4.62 2.89
CA ALA A 203 -14.72 5.81 2.95
C ALA A 203 -13.91 5.96 1.66
N ASP A 204 -13.33 7.12 1.45
CA ASP A 204 -12.40 7.37 0.34
C ASP A 204 -11.14 6.52 0.44
N ILE A 205 -10.65 6.36 1.67
CA ILE A 205 -9.46 5.55 2.00
C ILE A 205 -9.87 4.50 3.03
N SER A 206 -9.81 3.23 2.62
CA SER A 206 -10.08 2.11 3.50
C SER A 206 -8.79 1.44 3.93
N THR A 207 -8.43 1.54 5.22
CA THR A 207 -7.34 0.76 5.80
C THR A 207 -7.91 -0.59 6.25
N ILE A 208 -7.56 -1.64 5.51
CA ILE A 208 -8.05 -2.99 5.78
C ILE A 208 -7.40 -3.55 7.04
N GLY A 209 -6.14 -3.19 7.29
CA GLY A 209 -5.37 -3.62 8.46
C GLY A 209 -4.31 -4.65 8.12
N PHE A 210 -3.99 -5.50 9.10
CA PHE A 210 -2.94 -6.50 9.01
C PHE A 210 -3.49 -7.81 8.42
N LEU A 211 -2.85 -8.29 7.36
CA LEU A 211 -3.23 -9.50 6.64
C LEU A 211 -2.04 -10.46 6.57
N PRO A 212 -2.28 -11.79 6.62
CA PRO A 212 -1.22 -12.77 6.41
C PRO A 212 -0.45 -12.54 5.11
N GLY A 213 0.88 -12.74 5.12
CA GLY A 213 1.72 -12.58 3.94
C GLY A 213 1.27 -13.40 2.73
N ALA A 214 0.61 -14.54 2.94
CA ALA A 214 0.03 -15.32 1.86
C ALA A 214 -1.00 -14.54 1.01
N ILE A 215 -1.67 -13.53 1.58
CA ILE A 215 -2.55 -12.63 0.83
C ILE A 215 -1.72 -11.71 -0.08
N PHE A 216 -0.58 -11.22 0.44
CA PHE A 216 0.36 -10.41 -0.34
C PHE A 216 0.91 -11.20 -1.54
N ASP A 217 1.33 -12.46 -1.34
CA ASP A 217 1.76 -13.32 -2.44
C ASP A 217 0.63 -13.57 -3.46
N ALA A 218 -0.61 -13.71 -3.00
CA ALA A 218 -1.74 -13.95 -3.88
C ALA A 218 -2.11 -12.72 -4.74
N VAL A 219 -1.96 -11.52 -4.19
CA VAL A 219 -2.42 -10.28 -4.83
C VAL A 219 -1.29 -9.53 -5.54
N LEU A 220 -0.07 -9.58 -5.01
CA LEU A 220 1.10 -8.87 -5.55
C LEU A 220 2.08 -9.78 -6.29
N GLY A 221 1.94 -11.10 -6.15
CA GLY A 221 2.85 -12.08 -6.73
C GLY A 221 3.78 -12.73 -5.73
N ALA A 222 4.34 -13.88 -6.11
CA ALA A 222 5.18 -14.70 -5.25
C ALA A 222 6.41 -13.93 -4.72
N GLY A 223 6.66 -14.02 -3.40
CA GLY A 223 7.76 -13.36 -2.71
C GLY A 223 7.37 -12.02 -2.07
N ALA A 224 6.18 -11.49 -2.32
CA ALA A 224 5.71 -10.27 -1.67
C ALA A 224 5.58 -10.44 -0.14
N SER A 225 5.19 -11.63 0.32
CA SER A 225 5.09 -11.97 1.74
C SER A 225 6.40 -11.75 2.51
N SER A 226 7.54 -11.90 1.87
CA SER A 226 8.86 -11.81 2.52
C SER A 226 9.52 -10.44 2.43
N SER A 227 9.01 -9.51 1.60
CA SER A 227 9.66 -8.23 1.35
C SER A 227 8.74 -7.01 1.48
N VAL A 228 7.44 -7.15 1.26
CA VAL A 228 6.49 -6.04 1.28
C VAL A 228 5.88 -5.87 2.67
N LEU A 229 6.12 -4.71 3.29
CA LEU A 229 5.58 -4.34 4.60
C LEU A 229 4.13 -3.83 4.53
N GLY A 230 3.85 -3.02 3.52
CA GLY A 230 2.54 -2.43 3.28
C GLY A 230 2.31 -2.19 1.81
N VAL A 231 1.06 -2.03 1.44
CA VAL A 231 0.63 -1.74 0.07
C VAL A 231 -0.58 -0.82 0.07
N THR A 232 -0.57 0.15 -0.84
CA THR A 232 -1.71 1.01 -1.14
C THR A 232 -2.18 0.77 -2.56
N PHE A 233 -3.40 0.26 -2.70
CA PHE A 233 -4.06 0.11 -4.00
C PHE A 233 -4.80 1.40 -4.37
N THR A 234 -4.62 1.83 -5.62
CA THR A 234 -5.33 2.98 -6.20
C THR A 234 -6.38 2.50 -7.19
N PHE A 235 -7.62 2.85 -6.93
CA PHE A 235 -8.73 2.62 -7.83
C PHE A 235 -9.16 3.95 -8.46
N THR A 236 -9.40 3.94 -9.75
CA THR A 236 -9.94 5.09 -10.50
C THR A 236 -11.31 4.76 -11.07
N TRP A 237 -12.07 5.79 -11.40
CA TRP A 237 -13.32 5.59 -12.13
C TRP A 237 -13.02 5.11 -13.56
N THR A 238 -13.71 4.08 -14.03
CA THR A 238 -13.58 3.63 -15.42
C THR A 238 -13.99 4.73 -16.41
N ALA A 239 -14.94 5.61 -16.00
CA ALA A 239 -15.37 6.77 -16.78
C ALA A 239 -14.41 7.98 -16.71
N ALA A 240 -13.49 8.01 -15.73
CA ALA A 240 -12.51 9.08 -15.49
C ALA A 240 -11.20 8.50 -14.93
N PRO A 241 -10.35 7.88 -15.76
CA PRO A 241 -9.22 7.08 -15.31
C PRO A 241 -8.10 7.86 -14.59
N ASP A 242 -8.09 9.18 -14.69
CA ASP A 242 -7.15 10.05 -13.97
C ASP A 242 -7.69 10.49 -12.59
N VAL A 243 -8.95 10.15 -12.27
CA VAL A 243 -9.62 10.54 -11.02
C VAL A 243 -9.72 9.35 -10.09
N VAL A 244 -9.18 9.49 -8.88
CA VAL A 244 -9.23 8.45 -7.86
C VAL A 244 -10.67 8.25 -7.39
N ALA A 245 -11.10 7.00 -7.37
CA ALA A 245 -12.40 6.56 -6.88
C ALA A 245 -12.36 6.21 -5.39
N LEU A 246 -11.40 5.37 -5.02
CA LEU A 246 -11.10 4.95 -3.65
C LEU A 246 -9.66 4.45 -3.55
N LYS A 247 -9.19 4.27 -2.31
CA LYS A 247 -7.91 3.62 -2.02
C LYS A 247 -8.06 2.58 -0.91
N GLU A 248 -7.27 1.51 -1.01
CA GLU A 248 -7.16 0.49 0.04
C GLU A 248 -5.72 0.37 0.52
N VAL A 249 -5.52 0.30 1.83
CA VAL A 249 -4.22 0.15 2.48
C VAL A 249 -4.20 -1.15 3.28
N TRP A 250 -3.17 -1.96 3.09
CA TRP A 250 -2.97 -3.23 3.79
C TRP A 250 -1.57 -3.31 4.37
N TYR A 251 -1.40 -4.01 5.51
CA TYR A 251 -0.11 -4.27 6.17
C TYR A 251 0.12 -5.77 6.27
N ASN A 252 1.37 -6.19 6.10
CA ASN A 252 1.75 -7.60 6.10
C ASN A 252 2.07 -8.08 7.53
N ASP A 253 1.26 -9.00 8.07
CA ASP A 253 1.40 -9.49 9.45
C ASP A 253 2.51 -10.53 9.64
N ASP A 254 3.20 -10.95 8.57
CA ASP A 254 4.32 -11.90 8.67
C ASP A 254 5.60 -11.23 9.24
N PHE A 255 5.65 -9.89 9.33
CA PHE A 255 6.75 -9.16 9.94
C PHE A 255 6.54 -8.91 11.44
N THR A 256 7.65 -8.68 12.15
CA THR A 256 7.59 -8.28 13.57
C THR A 256 7.33 -6.78 13.68
N TRP A 257 6.18 -6.41 14.17
CA TRP A 257 5.72 -5.03 14.31
C TRP A 257 5.93 -4.46 15.70
N SER A 258 6.00 -3.14 15.80
CA SER A 258 6.14 -2.36 17.02
C SER A 258 5.35 -1.06 16.92
N ASN A 259 4.69 -0.65 17.99
CA ASN A 259 3.97 0.64 18.07
C ASN A 259 4.78 1.76 18.74
N ASP A 260 5.97 1.45 19.27
CA ASP A 260 6.84 2.41 19.95
C ASP A 260 8.19 2.62 19.23
N GLY A 261 8.41 1.92 18.12
CA GLY A 261 9.65 1.99 17.33
C GLY A 261 10.88 1.41 18.03
N SER A 262 10.74 0.72 19.15
CA SER A 262 11.85 0.19 19.96
C SER A 262 12.44 -1.11 19.41
N ALA A 263 11.60 -1.95 18.78
CA ALA A 263 11.99 -3.24 18.20
C ALA A 263 11.05 -3.61 17.06
N GLY A 264 11.59 -4.13 15.97
CA GLY A 264 10.80 -4.51 14.79
C GLY A 264 10.46 -3.32 13.88
N ILE A 265 9.42 -3.51 13.09
CA ILE A 265 8.92 -2.52 12.13
C ILE A 265 7.96 -1.56 12.83
N ASP A 266 8.22 -0.27 12.70
CA ASP A 266 7.39 0.77 13.32
C ASP A 266 6.08 0.98 12.55
N ILE A 267 4.96 0.68 13.18
CA ILE A 267 3.62 0.75 12.58
C ILE A 267 3.32 2.15 12.06
N GLU A 268 3.51 3.19 12.90
CA GLU A 268 3.19 4.56 12.53
C GLU A 268 4.00 5.05 11.32
N THR A 269 5.27 4.62 11.20
CA THR A 269 6.11 4.97 10.05
C THR A 269 5.59 4.36 8.77
N VAL A 270 5.25 3.06 8.76
CA VAL A 270 4.72 2.40 7.57
C VAL A 270 3.33 2.93 7.24
N ALA A 271 2.49 3.16 8.24
CA ALA A 271 1.18 3.79 8.05
C ALA A 271 1.31 5.21 7.47
N LEU A 272 2.27 6.02 7.95
CA LEU A 272 2.52 7.35 7.42
C LEU A 272 2.95 7.32 5.94
N HIS A 273 3.76 6.33 5.55
CA HIS A 273 4.16 6.10 4.17
C HIS A 273 2.97 5.69 3.29
N GLU A 274 2.27 4.64 3.65
CA GLU A 274 1.13 4.13 2.87
C GLU A 274 0.00 5.17 2.76
N ASN A 275 -0.28 5.89 3.84
CA ASN A 275 -1.24 6.98 3.83
C ASN A 275 -0.77 8.16 2.97
N GLY A 276 0.53 8.35 2.77
CA GLY A 276 1.07 9.26 1.77
C GLY A 276 0.69 8.84 0.35
N HIS A 277 0.78 7.55 0.02
CA HIS A 277 0.27 7.02 -1.25
C HIS A 277 -1.25 7.17 -1.35
N ALA A 278 -1.96 6.90 -0.25
CA ALA A 278 -3.41 7.11 -0.19
C ALA A 278 -3.80 8.57 -0.47
N LEU A 279 -2.96 9.54 -0.14
CA LEU A 279 -3.11 10.95 -0.46
C LEU A 279 -2.57 11.34 -1.85
N GLY A 280 -2.10 10.40 -2.67
CA GLY A 280 -1.66 10.65 -4.03
C GLY A 280 -0.19 11.02 -4.18
N PHE A 281 0.66 10.73 -3.17
CA PHE A 281 2.12 10.95 -3.28
C PHE A 281 2.79 9.69 -3.83
N GLY A 282 3.76 9.90 -4.75
CA GLY A 282 4.62 8.86 -5.26
C GLY A 282 5.90 8.71 -4.43
N HIS A 283 6.65 7.66 -4.68
CA HIS A 283 7.97 7.47 -4.09
C HIS A 283 8.92 8.62 -4.41
N PHE A 284 9.84 8.89 -3.49
CA PHE A 284 10.81 9.94 -3.65
C PHE A 284 12.19 9.57 -3.09
N GLY A 285 13.22 10.04 -3.78
CA GLY A 285 14.62 9.85 -3.38
C GLY A 285 15.33 8.78 -4.21
N LYS A 286 16.66 8.88 -4.22
CA LYS A 286 17.55 7.89 -4.85
C LYS A 286 18.07 6.96 -3.77
N ILE A 287 18.00 5.67 -4.04
CA ILE A 287 18.58 4.63 -3.19
C ILE A 287 19.97 4.29 -3.74
N SER A 288 20.97 4.26 -2.88
CA SER A 288 22.34 3.87 -3.23
C SER A 288 22.96 3.07 -2.10
N VAL A 289 23.76 2.06 -2.47
CA VAL A 289 24.55 1.26 -1.51
C VAL A 289 26.01 1.69 -1.60
N THR A 290 26.65 1.92 -0.43
CA THR A 290 28.09 2.19 -0.39
C THR A 290 28.88 0.90 -0.51
N ASN A 291 29.78 0.81 -1.50
CA ASN A 291 30.63 -0.37 -1.73
C ASN A 291 31.57 -0.70 -0.56
N ALA A 292 31.83 0.27 0.34
CA ALA A 292 32.76 0.08 1.44
C ALA A 292 32.20 -0.71 2.63
N ASN A 293 30.88 -0.67 2.87
CA ASN A 293 30.25 -1.26 4.05
C ASN A 293 28.83 -1.80 3.81
N GLY A 294 28.37 -1.85 2.57
CA GLY A 294 27.02 -2.34 2.23
C GLY A 294 25.87 -1.47 2.77
N LYS A 295 26.16 -0.28 3.30
CA LYS A 295 25.09 0.57 3.87
C LYS A 295 24.25 1.20 2.78
N LEU A 296 22.96 1.08 2.96
CA LEU A 296 21.96 1.73 2.15
C LEU A 296 21.88 3.23 2.50
N HIS A 297 21.83 4.04 1.48
CA HIS A 297 21.64 5.48 1.59
C HIS A 297 20.47 5.92 0.73
N VAL A 298 19.63 6.74 1.30
CA VAL A 298 18.54 7.39 0.58
C VAL A 298 18.75 8.89 0.59
N SER A 299 18.62 9.53 -0.55
CA SER A 299 18.82 10.97 -0.68
C SER A 299 17.82 11.60 -1.65
N PRO A 300 17.07 12.59 -1.20
CA PRO A 300 16.92 13.02 0.19
C PRO A 300 16.13 12.00 1.02
N ARG A 301 16.30 12.01 2.34
CA ARG A 301 15.45 11.24 3.24
C ARG A 301 14.05 11.85 3.26
N ALA A 302 13.06 11.01 3.13
CA ALA A 302 11.64 11.35 3.09
C ALA A 302 10.83 10.19 3.70
N VAL A 303 9.61 10.47 4.15
CA VAL A 303 8.63 9.44 4.49
C VAL A 303 8.34 8.59 3.26
N MET A 304 8.20 9.24 2.10
CA MET A 304 7.90 8.60 0.82
C MET A 304 9.14 7.95 0.15
N ASN A 305 10.17 7.55 0.89
CA ASN A 305 11.21 6.71 0.33
C ASN A 305 10.69 5.28 0.16
N ALA A 306 10.98 4.65 -0.96
CA ALA A 306 10.46 3.32 -1.32
C ALA A 306 10.92 2.17 -0.39
N ALA A 307 11.76 2.44 0.58
CA ALA A 307 12.30 1.45 1.50
C ALA A 307 12.21 1.92 2.96
N TYR A 308 11.87 1.00 3.86
CA TYR A 308 11.88 1.24 5.29
C TYR A 308 13.31 1.31 5.83
N LEU A 309 13.67 2.42 6.47
CA LEU A 309 15.01 2.71 7.02
C LEU A 309 14.97 3.04 8.51
N GLY A 310 14.05 2.44 9.23
CA GLY A 310 13.77 2.73 10.62
C GLY A 310 12.74 3.86 10.81
N PRO A 311 12.38 4.17 12.07
CA PRO A 311 11.27 5.06 12.39
C PRO A 311 11.41 6.47 11.81
N VAL A 312 10.35 6.95 11.14
CA VAL A 312 10.17 8.33 10.66
C VAL A 312 8.69 8.68 10.80
N ARG A 313 8.33 9.36 11.87
CA ARG A 313 6.94 9.68 12.21
C ARG A 313 6.52 11.11 11.87
N GLU A 314 7.37 11.83 11.14
CA GLU A 314 7.09 13.20 10.69
C GLU A 314 7.47 13.39 9.22
N PRO A 315 6.62 14.04 8.41
CA PRO A 315 6.96 14.40 7.04
C PRO A 315 8.17 15.32 7.00
N LEU A 316 9.14 15.01 6.16
CA LEU A 316 10.34 15.79 5.94
C LEU A 316 10.12 16.85 4.86
N GLY A 317 11.17 17.58 4.49
CA GLY A 317 11.05 18.72 3.57
C GLY A 317 10.44 18.37 2.22
N THR A 318 10.78 17.20 1.68
CA THR A 318 10.25 16.71 0.39
C THR A 318 8.80 16.30 0.48
N ASP A 319 8.43 15.61 1.56
CA ASP A 319 7.06 15.18 1.81
C ASP A 319 6.13 16.38 1.93
N LYS A 320 6.57 17.41 2.68
CA LYS A 320 5.86 18.69 2.80
C LYS A 320 5.72 19.41 1.45
N ALA A 321 6.74 19.32 0.60
CA ALA A 321 6.68 19.90 -0.75
C ALA A 321 5.68 19.13 -1.64
N SER A 322 5.63 17.79 -1.54
CA SER A 322 4.65 16.96 -2.24
C SER A 322 3.23 17.30 -1.79
N PHE A 323 2.99 17.39 -0.48
CA PHE A 323 1.70 17.80 0.06
C PHE A 323 1.25 19.18 -0.48
N ASN A 324 2.15 20.18 -0.45
CA ASN A 324 1.83 21.50 -0.99
C ASN A 324 1.58 21.50 -2.50
N ASN A 325 2.26 20.61 -3.25
CA ASN A 325 2.05 20.51 -4.69
C ASN A 325 0.66 19.97 -5.03
N VAL A 326 0.17 18.97 -4.29
CA VAL A 326 -1.15 18.37 -4.52
C VAL A 326 -2.26 19.20 -3.89
N TYR A 327 -2.10 19.59 -2.63
CA TYR A 327 -3.18 20.15 -1.80
C TYR A 327 -3.01 21.65 -1.48
N GLY A 328 -1.90 22.29 -1.85
CA GLY A 328 -1.67 23.70 -1.53
C GLY A 328 -2.70 24.66 -2.13
N SER A 329 -3.33 24.29 -3.25
CA SER A 329 -4.44 25.01 -3.89
C SER A 329 -5.79 24.30 -3.77
N TRP A 330 -5.90 23.30 -2.89
CA TRP A 330 -7.15 22.58 -2.66
C TRP A 330 -8.23 23.54 -2.18
N PRO A 331 -9.46 23.47 -2.75
CA PRO A 331 -10.51 24.43 -2.45
C PRO A 331 -10.82 24.49 -0.94
N LYS A 332 -11.14 25.68 -0.45
CA LYS A 332 -11.68 25.88 0.90
C LYS A 332 -13.20 25.89 0.83
N ASP A 333 -13.85 25.40 1.86
CA ASP A 333 -15.30 25.48 2.04
C ASP A 333 -15.78 26.93 2.17
#